data_ab820a8d909e9d9fa7a4bc380bd749ff
#
_entry.id   ab820a8d909e9d9fa7a4bc380bd749ff
#
_cell.length_a   1.000
_cell.length_b   1.000
_cell.length_c   1.000
_cell.angle_alpha   90.00
_cell.angle_beta   90.00
_cell.angle_gamma   90.00
#
_symmetry.space_group_name_H-M   'P 1'
#
loop_
_entity.id
_entity.type
_entity.pdbx_description
1 polymer ?
#
loop_
_entity_poly.entity_id
_entity_poly.type
_entity_poly.pdbx_seq_one_letter_code
_entity_poly.pdbx_strand_id
1 'polypeptide(L)'
;MEKLDVLKQGRPLDCDLKVKLYYDILDDLQIAYQRLDLNALSLNEDIKRIDDILETRAIKNLLFRTLSKRNPRYFMIILFSDERFDTHAFRNKYQLPKIEMVLEDELKSLLHTHSGAVSIIELFHDAENQINLYIQEDVLKQTYFRFHPNDEDTLLRIKTKDLRETLIPFLHHTCHIF
;
A
#
# COMPACT_ATOMS: atom_id res chain seq x y z
N MET A 1 0.63 27.27 9.27
CA MET A 1 1.52 26.18 9.71
C MET A 1 2.30 25.72 8.50
N GLU A 2 3.60 25.80 8.52
CA GLU A 2 4.42 25.44 7.36
C GLU A 2 4.35 23.94 7.10
N LYS A 3 4.43 23.57 5.81
CA LYS A 3 4.33 22.18 5.29
C LYS A 3 5.30 21.19 5.99
N LEU A 4 6.43 21.69 6.48
CA LEU A 4 7.49 20.89 7.10
C LEU A 4 7.22 20.52 8.57
N ASP A 5 6.36 21.26 9.28
CA ASP A 5 6.10 21.00 10.71
C ASP A 5 5.11 19.85 10.94
N VAL A 6 4.43 19.39 9.88
CA VAL A 6 3.40 18.35 9.94
C VAL A 6 3.99 16.95 9.65
N LEU A 7 5.06 16.90 8.82
CA LEU A 7 5.76 15.65 8.53
C LEU A 7 6.78 15.33 9.62
N LYS A 8 6.58 14.20 10.27
CA LYS A 8 7.46 13.73 11.35
C LYS A 8 8.47 12.72 10.82
N GLN A 9 9.62 12.67 11.45
CA GLN A 9 10.66 11.66 11.22
C GLN A 9 10.51 10.53 12.24
N GLY A 10 10.75 9.30 11.81
CA GLY A 10 10.76 8.14 12.69
C GLY A 10 9.39 7.70 13.19
N ARG A 11 9.37 6.58 13.89
CA ARG A 11 8.15 5.97 14.45
C ARG A 11 7.60 6.75 15.64
N PRO A 12 6.29 6.62 15.96
CA PRO A 12 5.70 7.15 17.19
C PRO A 12 6.34 6.49 18.41
N LEU A 13 6.42 7.24 19.54
CA LEU A 13 6.92 6.68 20.79
C LEU A 13 6.01 5.58 21.34
N ASP A 14 4.68 5.76 21.22
CA ASP A 14 3.64 4.83 21.69
C ASP A 14 3.06 4.01 20.53
N CYS A 15 3.93 3.37 19.74
CA CYS A 15 3.53 2.58 18.59
C CYS A 15 2.98 1.21 19.02
N ASP A 16 1.80 0.81 18.51
CA ASP A 16 1.27 -0.55 18.67
C ASP A 16 2.28 -1.58 18.13
N LEU A 17 2.37 -2.74 18.78
CA LEU A 17 3.32 -3.80 18.40
C LEU A 17 3.12 -4.29 16.96
N LYS A 18 1.88 -4.30 16.46
CA LYS A 18 1.58 -4.69 15.08
C LYS A 18 2.13 -3.66 14.08
N VAL A 19 1.94 -2.39 14.38
CA VAL A 19 2.41 -1.29 13.54
C VAL A 19 3.93 -1.15 13.65
N LYS A 20 4.50 -1.40 14.83
CA LYS A 20 5.94 -1.37 15.09
C LYS A 20 6.73 -2.26 14.13
N LEU A 21 6.21 -3.44 13.78
CA LEU A 21 6.84 -4.36 12.83
C LEU A 21 7.19 -3.67 11.50
N TYR A 22 6.30 -2.86 10.97
CA TYR A 22 6.50 -2.19 9.67
C TYR A 22 7.53 -1.06 9.75
N TYR A 23 7.62 -0.39 10.89
CA TYR A 23 8.70 0.57 11.14
C TYR A 23 10.05 -0.12 11.28
N ASP A 24 10.10 -1.25 12.00
CA ASP A 24 11.32 -2.05 12.14
C ASP A 24 11.81 -2.55 10.77
N ILE A 25 10.91 -2.99 9.88
CA ILE A 25 11.26 -3.37 8.50
C ILE A 25 11.92 -2.19 7.75
N LEU A 26 11.32 -1.00 7.82
CA LEU A 26 11.88 0.17 7.13
C LEU A 26 13.25 0.58 7.71
N ASP A 27 13.38 0.56 9.04
CA ASP A 27 14.62 0.90 9.74
C ASP A 27 15.72 -0.12 9.42
N ASP A 28 15.43 -1.42 9.45
CA ASP A 28 16.39 -2.50 9.12
C ASP A 28 16.85 -2.45 7.66
N LEU A 29 15.95 -2.06 6.75
CA LEU A 29 16.27 -1.85 5.34
C LEU A 29 16.95 -0.49 5.06
N GLN A 30 17.10 0.35 6.08
CA GLN A 30 17.63 1.71 5.96
C GLN A 30 16.84 2.58 4.97
N ILE A 31 15.55 2.34 4.85
CA ILE A 31 14.64 3.14 4.03
C ILE A 31 14.22 4.37 4.82
N ALA A 32 14.62 5.54 4.34
CA ALA A 32 14.20 6.81 4.93
C ALA A 32 12.69 7.04 4.66
N TYR A 33 11.95 7.32 5.72
CA TYR A 33 10.51 7.61 5.64
C TYR A 33 10.13 8.86 6.41
N GLN A 34 9.02 9.46 6.02
CA GLN A 34 8.37 10.54 6.74
C GLN A 34 6.92 10.13 7.05
N ARG A 35 6.45 10.53 8.21
CA ARG A 35 5.13 10.18 8.75
C ARG A 35 4.23 11.40 8.83
N LEU A 36 2.98 11.21 8.42
CA LEU A 36 1.87 12.13 8.63
C LEU A 36 0.83 11.44 9.52
N ASP A 37 0.59 12.00 10.70
CA ASP A 37 -0.45 11.53 11.61
C ASP A 37 -1.76 12.24 11.25
N LEU A 38 -2.75 11.51 10.73
CA LEU A 38 -4.00 12.08 10.21
C LEU A 38 -4.87 12.66 11.33
N ASN A 39 -4.81 12.10 12.54
CA ASN A 39 -5.51 12.64 13.71
C ASN A 39 -5.01 14.03 14.16
N ALA A 40 -3.80 14.41 13.74
CA ALA A 40 -3.26 15.75 13.98
C ALA A 40 -3.77 16.79 12.97
N LEU A 41 -4.46 16.35 11.93
CA LEU A 41 -5.09 17.19 10.93
C LEU A 41 -6.50 17.55 11.40
N SER A 42 -6.96 18.76 11.04
CA SER A 42 -8.36 19.12 11.32
C SER A 42 -9.29 18.26 10.47
N LEU A 43 -10.45 17.89 11.01
CA LEU A 43 -11.49 17.05 10.38
C LEU A 43 -11.95 17.49 8.97
N ASN A 44 -11.51 18.66 8.49
CA ASN A 44 -11.85 19.24 7.19
C ASN A 44 -10.68 19.23 6.20
N GLU A 45 -9.60 18.51 6.49
CA GLU A 45 -8.49 18.41 5.55
C GLU A 45 -8.86 17.47 4.41
N ASP A 46 -8.94 18.02 3.21
CA ASP A 46 -9.27 17.25 2.02
C ASP A 46 -8.06 16.41 1.53
N ILE A 47 -8.34 15.40 0.72
CA ILE A 47 -7.33 14.53 0.11
C ILE A 47 -6.26 15.35 -0.62
N LYS A 48 -6.64 16.45 -1.26
CA LYS A 48 -5.72 17.31 -2.01
C LYS A 48 -4.66 17.94 -1.09
N ARG A 49 -5.05 18.38 0.10
CA ARG A 49 -4.10 18.94 1.08
C ARG A 49 -3.14 17.87 1.58
N ILE A 50 -3.62 16.65 1.80
CA ILE A 50 -2.77 15.51 2.17
C ILE A 50 -1.78 15.19 1.03
N ASP A 51 -2.25 15.20 -0.22
CA ASP A 51 -1.41 15.01 -1.41
C ASP A 51 -0.31 16.08 -1.49
N ASP A 52 -0.66 17.35 -1.23
CA ASP A 52 0.30 18.46 -1.22
C ASP A 52 1.34 18.34 -0.08
N ILE A 53 0.94 17.89 1.10
CA ILE A 53 1.84 17.67 2.25
C ILE A 53 2.81 16.53 1.95
N LEU A 54 2.29 15.40 1.49
CA LEU A 54 3.07 14.20 1.22
C LEU A 54 3.83 14.26 -0.13
N GLU A 55 3.53 15.25 -0.98
CA GLU A 55 4.07 15.35 -2.35
C GLU A 55 3.80 14.07 -3.16
N THR A 56 2.61 13.48 -2.94
CA THR A 56 2.15 12.28 -3.62
C THR A 56 0.67 12.43 -3.94
N ARG A 57 0.22 11.90 -5.08
CA ARG A 57 -1.20 11.72 -5.35
C ARG A 57 -1.73 10.49 -4.62
N ALA A 58 -2.97 10.58 -4.11
CA ALA A 58 -3.62 9.48 -3.40
C ALA A 58 -3.65 8.19 -4.22
N ILE A 59 -3.33 7.08 -3.59
CA ILE A 59 -3.44 5.74 -4.18
C ILE A 59 -4.45 4.90 -3.41
N LYS A 60 -4.93 3.84 -4.05
CA LYS A 60 -5.71 2.77 -3.42
C LYS A 60 -5.10 1.42 -3.73
N ASN A 61 -5.23 0.52 -2.79
CA ASN A 61 -4.80 -0.86 -2.90
C ASN A 61 -6.03 -1.76 -2.94
N LEU A 62 -6.17 -2.54 -4.00
CA LEU A 62 -7.31 -3.43 -4.22
C LEU A 62 -6.78 -4.86 -4.23
N LEU A 63 -7.33 -5.75 -3.41
CA LEU A 63 -6.98 -7.15 -3.43
C LEU A 63 -8.12 -7.95 -4.08
N PHE A 64 -7.81 -8.60 -5.21
CA PHE A 64 -8.72 -9.48 -5.94
C PHE A 64 -8.29 -10.93 -5.85
N ARG A 65 -9.25 -11.82 -6.05
CA ARG A 65 -9.00 -13.25 -6.26
C ARG A 65 -9.78 -13.78 -7.47
N THR A 66 -9.31 -14.89 -8.03
CA THR A 66 -10.13 -15.67 -8.96
C THR A 66 -11.22 -16.46 -8.22
N LEU A 67 -12.33 -16.74 -8.90
CA LEU A 67 -13.45 -17.50 -8.31
C LEU A 67 -13.17 -19.00 -8.07
N SER A 68 -11.94 -19.45 -8.27
CA SER A 68 -11.56 -20.85 -7.99
C SER A 68 -11.62 -21.13 -6.49
N LYS A 69 -12.41 -22.14 -6.09
CA LYS A 69 -12.51 -22.54 -4.68
C LYS A 69 -11.31 -23.37 -4.20
N ARG A 70 -10.65 -24.09 -5.11
CA ARG A 70 -9.55 -25.02 -4.73
C ARG A 70 -8.17 -24.38 -4.81
N ASN A 71 -7.98 -23.45 -5.73
CA ASN A 71 -6.69 -22.80 -5.96
C ASN A 71 -6.94 -21.38 -6.47
N PRO A 72 -7.34 -20.43 -5.60
CA PRO A 72 -7.51 -19.04 -5.98
C PRO A 72 -6.16 -18.41 -6.30
N ARG A 73 -6.11 -17.55 -7.32
CA ARG A 73 -4.97 -16.68 -7.59
C ARG A 73 -5.33 -15.30 -7.07
N TYR A 74 -4.40 -14.67 -6.37
CA TYR A 74 -4.59 -13.36 -5.77
C TYR A 74 -3.84 -12.28 -6.54
N PHE A 75 -4.40 -11.06 -6.55
CA PHE A 75 -3.86 -9.92 -7.28
C PHE A 75 -4.00 -8.66 -6.42
N MET A 76 -2.88 -8.09 -6.00
CA MET A 76 -2.86 -6.76 -5.40
C MET A 76 -2.67 -5.74 -6.51
N ILE A 77 -3.63 -4.82 -6.65
CA ILE A 77 -3.64 -3.77 -7.66
C ILE A 77 -3.48 -2.43 -6.97
N ILE A 78 -2.42 -1.70 -7.30
CA ILE A 78 -2.15 -0.36 -6.78
C ILE A 78 -2.29 0.65 -7.90
N LEU A 79 -3.20 1.60 -7.72
CA LEU A 79 -3.47 2.66 -8.70
C LEU A 79 -3.89 3.95 -7.98
N PHE A 80 -3.99 5.06 -8.71
CA PHE A 80 -4.51 6.30 -8.14
C PHE A 80 -5.95 6.16 -7.63
N SER A 81 -6.25 6.78 -6.50
CA SER A 81 -7.53 6.59 -5.80
C SER A 81 -8.73 7.12 -6.56
N ASP A 82 -8.54 8.17 -7.36
CA ASP A 82 -9.56 8.81 -8.19
C ASP A 82 -9.74 8.12 -9.56
N GLU A 83 -8.92 7.12 -9.90
CA GLU A 83 -9.05 6.35 -11.13
C GLU A 83 -9.88 5.08 -10.90
N ARG A 84 -10.68 4.71 -11.89
CA ARG A 84 -11.47 3.48 -11.86
C ARG A 84 -10.63 2.31 -12.36
N PHE A 85 -10.56 1.24 -11.57
CA PHE A 85 -9.96 0.00 -12.04
C PHE A 85 -10.93 -0.77 -12.94
N ASP A 86 -10.53 -1.00 -14.19
CA ASP A 86 -11.31 -1.81 -15.14
C ASP A 86 -10.94 -3.28 -15.02
N THR A 87 -11.71 -4.01 -14.23
CA THR A 87 -11.53 -5.46 -14.02
C THR A 87 -11.70 -6.27 -15.30
N HIS A 88 -12.53 -5.79 -16.25
CA HIS A 88 -12.75 -6.50 -17.52
C HIS A 88 -11.54 -6.36 -18.44
N ALA A 89 -11.03 -5.13 -18.62
CA ALA A 89 -9.82 -4.89 -19.40
C ALA A 89 -8.61 -5.63 -18.80
N PHE A 90 -8.45 -5.60 -17.47
CA PHE A 90 -7.39 -6.32 -16.78
C PHE A 90 -7.45 -7.84 -17.02
N ARG A 91 -8.63 -8.43 -16.86
CA ARG A 91 -8.83 -9.86 -17.11
C ARG A 91 -8.50 -10.25 -18.54
N ASN A 92 -8.95 -9.46 -19.51
CA ASN A 92 -8.69 -9.74 -20.93
C ASN A 92 -7.18 -9.65 -21.23
N LYS A 93 -6.49 -8.61 -20.73
CA LYS A 93 -5.05 -8.43 -20.92
C LYS A 93 -4.24 -9.64 -20.42
N TYR A 94 -4.60 -10.17 -19.24
CA TYR A 94 -3.86 -11.24 -18.57
C TYR A 94 -4.52 -12.61 -18.70
N GLN A 95 -5.55 -12.75 -19.54
CA GLN A 95 -6.30 -14.00 -19.81
C GLN A 95 -6.78 -14.67 -18.51
N LEU A 96 -7.35 -13.87 -17.60
CA LEU A 96 -7.81 -14.32 -16.30
C LEU A 96 -9.28 -14.73 -16.34
N PRO A 97 -9.69 -15.73 -15.53
CA PRO A 97 -11.08 -15.99 -15.26
C PRO A 97 -11.71 -14.79 -14.51
N LYS A 98 -12.98 -14.89 -14.19
CA LYS A 98 -13.67 -13.87 -13.37
C LYS A 98 -12.92 -13.67 -12.05
N ILE A 99 -12.70 -12.41 -11.67
CA ILE A 99 -12.11 -12.01 -10.39
C ILE A 99 -13.14 -11.25 -9.56
N GLU A 100 -12.99 -11.32 -8.24
CA GLU A 100 -13.79 -10.60 -7.27
C GLU A 100 -12.90 -10.04 -6.16
N MET A 101 -13.38 -9.05 -5.43
CA MET A 101 -12.68 -8.54 -4.24
C MET A 101 -12.54 -9.65 -3.20
N VAL A 102 -11.39 -9.70 -2.57
CA VAL A 102 -11.13 -10.60 -1.45
C VAL A 102 -12.01 -10.22 -0.26
N LEU A 103 -12.55 -11.22 0.42
CA LEU A 103 -13.41 -11.01 1.59
C LEU A 103 -12.60 -10.66 2.83
N GLU A 104 -13.25 -10.02 3.80
CA GLU A 104 -12.62 -9.54 5.03
C GLU A 104 -11.86 -10.63 5.81
N ASP A 105 -12.44 -11.83 5.92
CA ASP A 105 -11.79 -12.94 6.62
C ASP A 105 -10.56 -13.46 5.89
N GLU A 106 -10.54 -13.39 4.55
CA GLU A 106 -9.36 -13.73 3.76
C GLU A 106 -8.28 -12.65 3.88
N LEU A 107 -8.65 -11.35 3.92
CA LEU A 107 -7.68 -10.27 4.19
C LEU A 107 -6.97 -10.47 5.51
N LYS A 108 -7.72 -10.81 6.56
CA LYS A 108 -7.15 -11.12 7.89
C LYS A 108 -6.23 -12.34 7.86
N SER A 109 -6.60 -13.36 7.11
CA SER A 109 -5.80 -14.58 6.99
C SER A 109 -4.53 -14.41 6.16
N LEU A 110 -4.61 -13.68 5.05
CA LEU A 110 -3.50 -13.53 4.09
C LEU A 110 -2.53 -12.43 4.49
N LEU A 111 -3.04 -11.28 4.94
CA LEU A 111 -2.27 -10.06 5.10
C LEU A 111 -2.33 -9.47 6.53
N HIS A 112 -3.03 -10.14 7.45
CA HIS A 112 -3.24 -9.66 8.83
C HIS A 112 -3.81 -8.23 8.91
N THR A 113 -4.62 -7.86 7.92
CA THR A 113 -5.20 -6.52 7.74
C THR A 113 -6.72 -6.58 7.54
N HIS A 114 -7.35 -5.44 7.35
CA HIS A 114 -8.79 -5.30 7.12
C HIS A 114 -9.05 -4.35 5.93
N SER A 115 -10.28 -4.32 5.46
CA SER A 115 -10.70 -3.39 4.39
C SER A 115 -10.43 -1.95 4.81
N GLY A 116 -9.82 -1.17 3.91
CA GLY A 116 -9.41 0.22 4.18
C GLY A 116 -7.94 0.35 4.57
N ALA A 117 -7.36 -0.64 5.26
CA ALA A 117 -5.96 -0.61 5.68
C ALA A 117 -5.01 -1.43 4.78
N VAL A 118 -5.52 -2.06 3.71
CA VAL A 118 -4.68 -2.85 2.78
C VAL A 118 -3.57 -1.99 2.19
N SER A 119 -2.33 -2.44 2.35
CA SER A 119 -1.13 -1.72 1.91
C SER A 119 -0.08 -2.68 1.37
N ILE A 120 0.86 -2.16 0.59
CA ILE A 120 1.93 -2.96 -0.01
C ILE A 120 2.83 -3.64 1.04
N ILE A 121 3.05 -3.00 2.19
CA ILE A 121 3.98 -3.51 3.20
C ILE A 121 3.45 -4.78 3.87
N GLU A 122 2.14 -5.02 3.84
CA GLU A 122 1.52 -6.23 4.37
C GLU A 122 1.79 -7.47 3.52
N LEU A 123 2.34 -7.32 2.31
CA LEU A 123 2.87 -8.45 1.54
C LEU A 123 3.99 -9.18 2.29
N PHE A 124 4.55 -8.59 3.35
CA PHE A 124 5.44 -9.27 4.29
C PHE A 124 4.83 -10.54 4.89
N HIS A 125 3.50 -10.58 5.02
CA HIS A 125 2.78 -11.75 5.54
C HIS A 125 2.51 -12.82 4.48
N ASP A 126 2.64 -12.50 3.20
CA ASP A 126 2.48 -13.46 2.09
C ASP A 126 3.78 -14.25 1.83
N ALA A 127 4.21 -15.03 2.83
CA ALA A 127 5.46 -15.78 2.77
C ALA A 127 5.51 -16.83 1.64
N GLU A 128 4.35 -17.24 1.13
CA GLU A 128 4.25 -18.21 0.03
C GLU A 128 4.17 -17.57 -1.36
N ASN A 129 4.24 -16.21 -1.42
CA ASN A 129 4.14 -15.44 -2.67
C ASN A 129 2.91 -15.78 -3.52
N GLN A 130 1.76 -15.92 -2.86
CA GLN A 130 0.49 -16.23 -3.54
C GLN A 130 -0.11 -15.02 -4.24
N ILE A 131 0.27 -13.81 -3.81
CA ILE A 131 -0.29 -12.54 -4.30
C ILE A 131 0.58 -11.98 -5.41
N ASN A 132 -0.01 -11.81 -6.59
CA ASN A 132 0.64 -11.16 -7.72
C ASN A 132 0.49 -9.64 -7.57
N LEU A 133 1.59 -8.91 -7.48
CA LEU A 133 1.61 -7.46 -7.30
C LEU A 133 1.57 -6.74 -8.65
N TYR A 134 0.60 -5.85 -8.83
CA TYR A 134 0.45 -4.98 -10.00
C TYR A 134 0.41 -3.53 -9.56
N ILE A 135 1.27 -2.69 -10.13
CA ILE A 135 1.31 -1.26 -9.84
C ILE A 135 1.14 -0.49 -11.15
N GLN A 136 0.23 0.47 -11.14
CA GLN A 136 0.04 1.39 -12.27
C GLN A 136 1.34 2.16 -12.56
N GLU A 137 1.71 2.27 -13.83
CA GLU A 137 2.97 2.89 -14.24
C GLU A 137 3.13 4.31 -13.69
N ASP A 138 2.08 5.12 -13.75
CA ASP A 138 2.13 6.51 -13.31
C ASP A 138 2.30 6.66 -11.79
N VAL A 139 1.87 5.69 -11.00
CA VAL A 139 2.17 5.65 -9.54
C VAL A 139 3.67 5.55 -9.32
N LEU A 140 4.38 4.74 -10.12
CA LEU A 140 5.82 4.55 -10.02
C LEU A 140 6.65 5.72 -10.60
N LYS A 141 6.02 6.67 -11.29
CA LYS A 141 6.67 7.91 -11.79
C LYS A 141 6.72 9.02 -10.75
N GLN A 142 5.96 8.92 -9.67
CA GLN A 142 6.02 9.88 -8.57
C GLN A 142 7.37 9.81 -7.85
N THR A 143 7.82 10.94 -7.30
CA THR A 143 9.05 11.00 -6.48
C THR A 143 8.90 10.20 -5.19
N TYR A 144 7.73 10.27 -4.58
CA TYR A 144 7.40 9.58 -3.34
C TYR A 144 6.23 8.62 -3.54
N PHE A 145 6.25 7.54 -2.80
CA PHE A 145 5.18 6.57 -2.66
C PHE A 145 4.65 6.62 -1.23
N ARG A 146 3.33 6.62 -1.06
CA ARG A 146 2.69 6.64 0.26
C ARG A 146 1.93 5.37 0.56
N PHE A 147 1.84 5.00 1.83
CA PHE A 147 1.08 3.85 2.29
C PHE A 147 0.76 3.95 3.77
N HIS A 148 -0.18 3.15 4.24
CA HIS A 148 -0.50 2.98 5.64
C HIS A 148 0.36 1.88 6.26
N PRO A 149 0.91 2.06 7.46
CA PRO A 149 1.64 1.00 8.16
C PRO A 149 0.68 0.11 8.99
N ASN A 150 -0.37 -0.45 8.37
CA ASN A 150 -1.47 -1.18 9.01
C ASN A 150 -2.23 -0.36 10.07
N ASP A 151 -2.29 0.94 9.87
CA ASP A 151 -2.94 1.92 10.75
C ASP A 151 -3.58 3.00 9.87
N GLU A 152 -4.92 3.13 9.93
CA GLU A 152 -5.66 4.10 9.11
C GLU A 152 -5.38 5.55 9.49
N ASP A 153 -4.90 5.78 10.71
CA ASP A 153 -4.62 7.13 11.25
C ASP A 153 -3.24 7.67 10.86
N THR A 154 -2.44 6.85 10.16
CA THR A 154 -1.06 7.20 9.80
C THR A 154 -0.81 6.96 8.32
N LEU A 155 -0.15 7.91 7.66
CA LEU A 155 0.43 7.76 6.33
C LEU A 155 1.95 7.88 6.40
N LEU A 156 2.63 6.95 5.78
CA LEU A 156 4.07 7.02 5.53
C LEU A 156 4.32 7.38 4.07
N ARG A 157 5.38 8.15 3.83
CA ARG A 157 5.96 8.30 2.49
C ARG A 157 7.41 7.85 2.48
N ILE A 158 7.79 7.17 1.43
CA ILE A 158 9.16 6.77 1.10
C ILE A 158 9.49 7.23 -0.32
N LYS A 159 10.75 7.26 -0.68
CA LYS A 159 11.11 7.48 -2.09
C LYS A 159 10.62 6.31 -2.93
N THR A 160 10.04 6.58 -4.09
CA THR A 160 9.60 5.52 -5.03
C THR A 160 10.77 4.66 -5.50
N LYS A 161 11.98 5.22 -5.52
CA LYS A 161 13.20 4.45 -5.77
C LYS A 161 13.40 3.36 -4.70
N ASP A 162 13.28 3.71 -3.41
CA ASP A 162 13.48 2.75 -2.31
C ASP A 162 12.38 1.69 -2.29
N LEU A 163 11.14 2.06 -2.67
CA LEU A 163 10.07 1.08 -2.90
C LEU A 163 10.50 0.03 -3.93
N ARG A 164 10.97 0.46 -5.10
CA ARG A 164 11.28 -0.42 -6.23
C ARG A 164 12.55 -1.25 -6.03
N GLU A 165 13.59 -0.64 -5.50
CA GLU A 165 14.93 -1.23 -5.45
C GLU A 165 15.22 -1.95 -4.12
N THR A 166 14.43 -1.68 -3.06
CA THR A 166 14.68 -2.23 -1.73
C THR A 166 13.46 -2.93 -1.14
N LEU A 167 12.33 -2.22 -0.99
CA LEU A 167 11.16 -2.78 -0.28
C LEU A 167 10.52 -3.93 -1.06
N ILE A 168 10.18 -3.75 -2.34
CA ILE A 168 9.55 -4.82 -3.15
C ILE A 168 10.44 -6.07 -3.25
N PRO A 169 11.76 -5.97 -3.51
CA PRO A 169 12.66 -7.12 -3.45
C PRO A 169 12.71 -7.81 -2.09
N PHE A 170 12.72 -7.04 -0.98
CA PHE A 170 12.67 -7.60 0.38
C PHE A 170 11.38 -8.39 0.63
N LEU A 171 10.24 -7.90 0.13
CA LEU A 171 8.95 -8.59 0.21
C LEU A 171 8.87 -9.83 -0.68
N HIS A 172 9.92 -10.14 -1.44
CA HIS A 172 10.01 -11.27 -2.38
C HIS A 172 8.93 -11.32 -3.46
N HIS A 173 8.33 -10.17 -3.80
CA HIS A 173 7.30 -10.07 -4.82
C HIS A 173 7.85 -9.48 -6.12
N THR A 174 7.35 -9.99 -7.24
CA THR A 174 7.61 -9.40 -8.56
C THR A 174 6.55 -8.35 -8.85
N CYS A 175 7.00 -7.11 -9.12
CA CYS A 175 6.11 -6.03 -9.50
C CYS A 175 5.81 -6.08 -11.01
N HIS A 176 4.55 -6.29 -11.35
CA HIS A 176 4.04 -6.14 -12.72
C HIS A 176 3.53 -4.71 -12.91
N ILE A 177 3.98 -4.06 -13.97
CA ILE A 177 3.55 -2.70 -14.34
C ILE A 177 2.40 -2.78 -15.35
N PHE A 178 1.35 -1.98 -15.17
CA PHE A 178 0.19 -1.98 -16.06
C PHE A 178 -0.29 -0.56 -16.41
#